data_a9443bd0b0d403b249b4edf54dfe547d
#
_entry.id   a9443bd0b0d403b249b4edf54dfe547d
#
_cell.length_a   1.000
_cell.length_b   1.000
_cell.length_c   1.000
_cell.angle_alpha   90.00
_cell.angle_beta   90.00
_cell.angle_gamma   90.00
#
_symmetry.space_group_name_H-M   'P 1'
#
loop_
_entity.id
_entity.type
_entity.pdbx_description
1 polymer ?
#
loop_
_entity_poly.entity_id
_entity_poly.type
_entity_poly.pdbx_seq_one_letter_code
_entity_poly.pdbx_strand_id
1 'polypeptide(L)'
;MCGMIYHPTSRHVLTKATGYFDVPPVSARVMAKKAISVPGSKLYGPYTPGVMANGMIWLSGQIDVEAGGDTASQTAGALAKIDALLEAAGVTKDAVCFAQVLLDDIGDFQEMNEVYGAWVESMEIKPARAAFEAGALPAGAKVEIVVQAIDTNH
;
A
#
# COMPACT_ATOMS: atom_id res chain seq x y z
N MET A 1 -59.21 45.30 43.33
CA MET A 1 -58.95 43.93 42.87
C MET A 1 -58.07 44.04 41.62
N CYS A 2 -56.83 43.81 41.80
CA CYS A 2 -55.81 44.03 40.76
C CYS A 2 -55.46 42.68 40.16
N GLY A 3 -55.80 42.46 38.91
CA GLY A 3 -55.45 41.23 38.16
C GLY A 3 -54.10 41.39 37.46
N MET A 4 -53.10 40.68 37.95
CA MET A 4 -51.77 40.58 37.26
C MET A 4 -51.89 39.69 36.07
N ILE A 5 -51.58 40.24 34.91
CA ILE A 5 -51.42 39.50 33.68
C ILE A 5 -49.94 39.07 33.61
N TYR A 6 -49.70 37.76 33.63
CA TYR A 6 -48.39 37.16 33.52
C TYR A 6 -48.04 37.00 32.03
N HIS A 7 -47.00 37.71 31.54
CA HIS A 7 -46.43 37.49 30.22
C HIS A 7 -45.32 36.44 30.33
N PRO A 8 -45.37 35.36 29.58
CA PRO A 8 -44.23 34.44 29.51
C PRO A 8 -43.15 35.02 28.64
N THR A 9 -42.02 35.31 29.26
CA THR A 9 -40.78 35.73 28.64
C THR A 9 -40.24 34.69 27.67
N SER A 10 -39.78 35.17 26.50
CA SER A 10 -39.05 34.46 25.46
C SER A 10 -38.04 33.48 26.01
N ARG A 11 -38.21 32.21 25.66
CA ARG A 11 -37.12 31.22 25.74
C ARG A 11 -36.14 31.52 24.62
N HIS A 12 -34.98 32.05 24.94
CA HIS A 12 -33.82 31.96 24.09
C HIS A 12 -33.44 30.48 23.96
N VAL A 13 -33.75 29.91 22.83
CA VAL A 13 -33.20 28.61 22.42
C VAL A 13 -31.73 28.85 22.09
N LEU A 14 -30.86 28.53 23.03
CA LEU A 14 -29.44 28.35 22.77
C LEU A 14 -29.28 27.15 21.83
N THR A 15 -29.27 27.43 20.54
CA THR A 15 -28.73 26.46 19.55
C THR A 15 -27.28 26.24 19.90
N LYS A 16 -27.00 25.16 20.63
CA LYS A 16 -25.64 24.58 20.67
C LYS A 16 -25.28 24.22 19.25
N ALA A 17 -24.39 25.00 18.66
CA ALA A 17 -23.65 24.58 17.50
C ALA A 17 -22.74 23.41 17.91
N THR A 18 -23.29 22.23 17.97
CA THR A 18 -22.53 21.00 17.94
C THR A 18 -22.06 20.85 16.50
N GLY A 19 -20.87 21.40 16.19
CA GLY A 19 -20.13 21.05 15.00
C GLY A 19 -19.71 19.59 15.09
N TYR A 20 -20.66 18.70 15.10
CA TYR A 20 -20.45 17.32 14.75
C TYR A 20 -20.26 17.36 13.23
N PHE A 21 -19.05 17.13 12.80
CA PHE A 21 -18.82 16.75 11.40
C PHE A 21 -19.84 15.66 11.13
N ASP A 22 -20.76 15.94 10.22
CA ASP A 22 -21.69 14.95 9.69
C ASP A 22 -20.84 14.00 8.84
N VAL A 23 -20.13 13.10 9.53
CA VAL A 23 -19.49 11.98 8.88
C VAL A 23 -20.67 11.15 8.39
N PRO A 24 -20.92 11.11 7.07
CA PRO A 24 -22.02 10.30 6.56
C PRO A 24 -21.86 8.91 7.18
N PRO A 25 -22.95 8.28 7.62
CA PRO A 25 -22.86 6.93 8.14
C PRO A 25 -22.07 6.14 7.10
N VAL A 26 -21.00 5.52 7.54
CA VAL A 26 -20.26 4.55 6.72
C VAL A 26 -21.33 3.51 6.41
N SER A 27 -22.12 3.78 5.37
CA SER A 27 -23.04 2.79 4.84
C SER A 27 -22.15 1.58 4.69
N ALA A 28 -22.57 0.45 5.19
CA ALA A 28 -21.84 -0.80 5.14
C ALA A 28 -21.58 -1.15 3.67
N ARG A 29 -20.70 -0.40 3.03
CA ARG A 29 -20.03 -0.77 1.82
C ARG A 29 -19.21 -1.95 2.28
N VAL A 30 -19.75 -3.13 2.05
CA VAL A 30 -19.02 -4.38 2.25
C VAL A 30 -17.68 -4.14 1.59
N MET A 31 -16.65 -4.02 2.41
CA MET A 31 -15.29 -3.71 2.01
C MET A 31 -14.73 -4.94 1.34
N ALA A 32 -15.22 -5.21 0.14
CA ALA A 32 -14.82 -6.38 -0.62
C ALA A 32 -13.36 -6.22 -1.02
N LYS A 33 -12.52 -7.09 -0.47
CA LYS A 33 -11.15 -7.26 -0.97
C LYS A 33 -11.21 -7.73 -2.41
N LYS A 34 -10.43 -7.11 -3.28
CA LYS A 34 -10.20 -7.56 -4.65
C LYS A 34 -8.83 -8.23 -4.72
N ALA A 35 -8.77 -9.41 -5.32
CA ALA A 35 -7.50 -10.08 -5.61
C ALA A 35 -6.85 -9.44 -6.83
N ILE A 36 -5.53 -9.28 -6.76
CA ILE A 36 -4.67 -8.84 -7.87
C ILE A 36 -3.76 -10.02 -8.19
N SER A 37 -3.71 -10.42 -9.45
CA SER A 37 -2.85 -11.50 -9.91
C SER A 37 -2.49 -11.32 -11.38
N VAL A 38 -1.34 -11.82 -11.76
CA VAL A 38 -0.89 -11.92 -13.15
C VAL A 38 -1.05 -13.38 -13.59
N PRO A 39 -1.76 -13.67 -14.69
CA PRO A 39 -1.91 -15.03 -15.18
C PRO A 39 -0.57 -15.74 -15.39
N GLY A 40 -0.46 -16.98 -14.93
CA GLY A 40 0.75 -17.78 -15.07
C GLY A 40 1.84 -17.49 -14.05
N SER A 41 1.65 -16.56 -13.11
CA SER A 41 2.61 -16.32 -12.04
C SER A 41 2.77 -17.54 -11.14
N LYS A 42 4.04 -17.88 -10.81
CA LYS A 42 4.37 -18.94 -9.87
C LYS A 42 4.11 -18.47 -8.44
N LEU A 43 3.36 -19.25 -7.68
CA LEU A 43 3.15 -19.03 -6.26
C LEU A 43 3.97 -20.03 -5.45
N TYR A 44 4.58 -19.56 -4.36
CA TYR A 44 5.38 -20.37 -3.45
C TYR A 44 4.61 -20.84 -2.21
N GLY A 45 3.32 -20.48 -2.10
CA GLY A 45 2.49 -20.85 -0.94
C GLY A 45 1.02 -20.42 -1.08
N PRO A 46 0.21 -20.59 -0.04
CA PRO A 46 -1.22 -20.27 -0.05
C PRO A 46 -1.46 -18.77 0.24
N TYR A 47 -1.17 -17.91 -0.71
CA TYR A 47 -1.38 -16.46 -0.61
C TYR A 47 -1.88 -15.88 -1.93
N THR A 48 -2.39 -14.66 -1.88
CA THR A 48 -2.77 -13.87 -3.06
C THR A 48 -1.63 -12.92 -3.40
N PRO A 49 -1.16 -12.84 -4.66
CA PRO A 49 -0.05 -11.97 -5.05
C PRO A 49 -0.26 -10.49 -4.72
N GLY A 50 -1.48 -10.02 -4.79
CA GLY A 50 -1.84 -8.69 -4.33
C GLY A 50 -3.29 -8.60 -3.90
N VAL A 51 -3.59 -7.70 -2.99
CA VAL A 51 -4.94 -7.43 -2.47
C VAL A 51 -5.19 -5.93 -2.51
N MET A 52 -6.34 -5.55 -3.02
CA MET A 52 -6.83 -4.17 -3.01
C MET A 52 -8.07 -4.06 -2.11
N ALA A 53 -8.10 -3.06 -1.25
CA ALA A 53 -9.25 -2.71 -0.42
C ALA A 53 -9.16 -1.25 0.02
N ASN A 54 -10.26 -0.51 0.03
CA ASN A 54 -10.33 0.88 0.53
C ASN A 54 -9.29 1.84 -0.03
N GLY A 55 -9.03 1.77 -1.31
CA GLY A 55 -8.03 2.62 -1.92
C GLY A 55 -6.58 2.25 -1.57
N MET A 56 -6.36 1.14 -0.89
CA MET A 56 -5.02 0.60 -0.59
C MET A 56 -4.75 -0.65 -1.40
N ILE A 57 -3.49 -0.81 -1.80
CA ILE A 57 -2.98 -1.97 -2.50
C ILE A 57 -1.82 -2.55 -1.68
N TRP A 58 -1.90 -3.83 -1.38
CA TRP A 58 -0.84 -4.60 -0.73
C TRP A 58 -0.37 -5.68 -1.69
N LEU A 59 0.90 -5.67 -2.04
CA LEU A 59 1.52 -6.75 -2.81
C LEU A 59 2.30 -7.66 -1.87
N SER A 60 2.14 -8.96 -2.05
CA SER A 60 2.97 -9.95 -1.38
C SER A 60 4.43 -9.83 -1.82
N GLY A 61 5.36 -10.29 -1.01
CA GLY A 61 6.77 -10.27 -1.32
C GLY A 61 7.07 -10.90 -2.68
N GLN A 62 7.81 -10.19 -3.49
CA GLN A 62 8.24 -10.65 -4.81
C GLN A 62 9.71 -11.04 -4.78
N ILE A 63 10.00 -12.23 -5.30
CA ILE A 63 11.33 -12.76 -5.53
C ILE A 63 11.45 -13.21 -6.98
N ASP A 64 12.67 -13.24 -7.52
CA ASP A 64 12.93 -13.80 -8.85
C ASP A 64 14.25 -14.55 -8.91
N VAL A 65 14.26 -15.77 -8.36
CA VAL A 65 15.44 -16.65 -8.39
C VAL A 65 15.80 -17.13 -9.79
N GLU A 66 14.89 -16.99 -10.75
CA GLU A 66 15.11 -17.40 -12.15
C GLU A 66 15.77 -16.30 -12.98
N ALA A 67 15.77 -15.03 -12.47
CA ALA A 67 16.37 -13.89 -13.15
C ALA A 67 17.92 -13.96 -13.21
N GLY A 68 18.54 -14.65 -12.25
CA GLY A 68 19.99 -14.80 -12.16
C GLY A 68 20.47 -15.21 -10.78
N GLY A 69 21.79 -15.42 -10.65
CA GLY A 69 22.43 -15.82 -9.40
C GLY A 69 22.89 -14.65 -8.52
N ASP A 70 22.83 -13.43 -9.03
CA ASP A 70 23.29 -12.20 -8.36
C ASP A 70 22.11 -11.36 -7.85
N THR A 71 22.39 -10.50 -6.92
CA THR A 71 21.39 -9.63 -6.27
C THR A 71 20.82 -8.58 -7.22
N ALA A 72 21.62 -8.05 -8.15
CA ALA A 72 21.14 -7.08 -9.14
C ALA A 72 20.09 -7.69 -10.06
N SER A 73 20.37 -8.85 -10.66
CA SER A 73 19.44 -9.55 -11.55
C SER A 73 18.14 -9.90 -10.83
N GLN A 74 18.22 -10.43 -9.60
CA GLN A 74 17.04 -10.79 -8.81
C GLN A 74 16.25 -9.57 -8.36
N THR A 75 16.92 -8.45 -8.05
CA THR A 75 16.26 -7.18 -7.75
C THR A 75 15.46 -6.68 -8.96
N ALA A 76 16.07 -6.69 -10.15
CA ALA A 76 15.39 -6.29 -11.38
C ALA A 76 14.18 -7.18 -11.69
N GLY A 77 14.31 -8.49 -11.53
CA GLY A 77 13.22 -9.44 -11.72
C GLY A 77 12.08 -9.26 -10.72
N ALA A 78 12.38 -9.05 -9.44
CA ALA A 78 11.39 -8.78 -8.41
C ALA A 78 10.61 -7.47 -8.69
N LEU A 79 11.32 -6.40 -9.08
CA LEU A 79 10.70 -5.13 -9.45
C LEU A 79 9.82 -5.24 -10.70
N ALA A 80 10.24 -6.01 -11.70
CA ALA A 80 9.41 -6.26 -12.89
C ALA A 80 8.11 -7.00 -12.54
N LYS A 81 8.14 -7.94 -11.60
CA LYS A 81 6.94 -8.61 -11.10
C LYS A 81 6.02 -7.65 -10.33
N ILE A 82 6.60 -6.72 -9.56
CA ILE A 82 5.87 -5.66 -8.88
C ILE A 82 5.17 -4.77 -9.91
N ASP A 83 5.87 -4.31 -10.95
CA ASP A 83 5.30 -3.49 -12.01
C ASP A 83 4.12 -4.20 -12.70
N ALA A 84 4.25 -5.49 -13.01
CA ALA A 84 3.16 -6.28 -13.60
C ALA A 84 1.93 -6.40 -12.67
N LEU A 85 2.14 -6.52 -11.36
CA LEU A 85 1.03 -6.56 -10.39
C LEU A 85 0.36 -5.19 -10.23
N LEU A 86 1.14 -4.09 -10.24
CA LEU A 86 0.60 -2.73 -10.22
C LEU A 86 -0.22 -2.44 -11.48
N GLU A 87 0.25 -2.84 -12.65
CA GLU A 87 -0.49 -2.75 -13.91
C GLU A 87 -1.80 -3.55 -13.85
N ALA A 88 -1.76 -4.79 -13.32
CA ALA A 88 -2.95 -5.60 -13.10
C ALA A 88 -3.94 -4.97 -12.10
N ALA A 89 -3.45 -4.13 -11.20
CA ALA A 89 -4.26 -3.31 -10.28
C ALA A 89 -4.80 -2.03 -10.95
N GLY A 90 -4.33 -1.68 -12.15
CA GLY A 90 -4.72 -0.47 -12.88
C GLY A 90 -3.95 0.79 -12.44
N VAL A 91 -2.79 0.65 -11.78
CA VAL A 91 -1.93 1.75 -11.34
C VAL A 91 -0.52 1.58 -11.86
N THR A 92 0.30 2.61 -11.70
CA THR A 92 1.74 2.56 -12.02
C THR A 92 2.60 2.56 -10.75
N LYS A 93 3.89 2.39 -10.90
CA LYS A 93 4.85 2.46 -9.79
C LYS A 93 4.82 3.79 -9.03
N ASP A 94 4.33 4.87 -9.64
CA ASP A 94 4.16 6.17 -8.97
C ASP A 94 3.12 6.13 -7.83
N ALA A 95 2.26 5.11 -7.81
CA ALA A 95 1.31 4.87 -6.74
C ALA A 95 1.93 4.22 -5.49
N VAL A 96 3.17 3.74 -5.57
CA VAL A 96 3.85 3.06 -4.46
C VAL A 96 4.22 4.07 -3.37
N CYS A 97 3.71 3.83 -2.15
CA CYS A 97 3.97 4.67 -0.99
C CYS A 97 5.06 4.09 -0.07
N PHE A 98 5.18 2.78 -0.02
CA PHE A 98 6.14 2.11 0.84
C PHE A 98 6.73 0.87 0.16
N ALA A 99 8.04 0.68 0.34
CA ALA A 99 8.76 -0.50 -0.07
C ALA A 99 9.57 -1.07 1.10
N GLN A 100 9.50 -2.38 1.27
CA GLN A 100 10.35 -3.12 2.19
C GLN A 100 11.23 -4.06 1.37
N VAL A 101 12.54 -3.94 1.57
CA VAL A 101 13.55 -4.74 0.86
C VAL A 101 14.25 -5.64 1.87
N LEU A 102 14.13 -6.93 1.67
CA LEU A 102 14.79 -7.95 2.48
C LEU A 102 15.93 -8.53 1.65
N LEU A 103 17.12 -8.58 2.22
CA LEU A 103 18.32 -9.11 1.60
C LEU A 103 18.76 -10.40 2.28
N ASP A 104 19.29 -11.34 1.53
CA ASP A 104 19.95 -12.55 2.05
C ASP A 104 21.28 -12.20 2.74
N ASP A 105 21.96 -11.17 2.22
CA ASP A 105 23.19 -10.61 2.77
C ASP A 105 23.14 -9.07 2.68
N ILE A 106 23.31 -8.39 3.81
CA ILE A 106 23.33 -6.91 3.84
C ILE A 106 24.53 -6.32 3.08
N GLY A 107 25.57 -7.11 2.83
CA GLY A 107 26.69 -6.73 1.98
C GLY A 107 26.29 -6.41 0.54
N ASP A 108 25.18 -6.97 0.06
CA ASP A 108 24.62 -6.73 -1.28
C ASP A 108 23.78 -5.44 -1.36
N PHE A 109 23.70 -4.66 -0.27
CA PHE A 109 22.88 -3.45 -0.18
C PHE A 109 23.16 -2.43 -1.28
N GLN A 110 24.44 -2.23 -1.65
CA GLN A 110 24.81 -1.29 -2.69
C GLN A 110 24.36 -1.77 -4.07
N GLU A 111 24.57 -3.05 -4.37
CA GLU A 111 24.18 -3.69 -5.64
C GLU A 111 22.67 -3.60 -5.85
N MET A 112 21.88 -3.93 -4.81
CA MET A 112 20.43 -3.76 -4.81
C MET A 112 20.04 -2.30 -5.03
N ASN A 113 20.70 -1.35 -4.35
CA ASN A 113 20.38 0.07 -4.45
C ASN A 113 20.59 0.67 -5.84
N GLU A 114 21.56 0.18 -6.62
CA GLU A 114 21.78 0.64 -7.99
C GLU A 114 20.58 0.30 -8.87
N VAL A 115 20.05 -0.90 -8.75
CA VAL A 115 18.86 -1.35 -9.50
C VAL A 115 17.59 -0.67 -9.00
N TYR A 116 17.39 -0.66 -7.69
CA TYR A 116 16.23 0.01 -7.07
C TYR A 116 16.22 1.51 -7.35
N GLY A 117 17.38 2.16 -7.31
CA GLY A 117 17.54 3.57 -7.61
C GLY A 117 17.09 3.93 -9.02
N ALA A 118 17.48 3.12 -10.02
CA ALA A 118 17.02 3.29 -11.40
C ALA A 118 15.50 3.11 -11.53
N TRP A 119 14.92 2.16 -10.78
CA TRP A 119 13.48 1.92 -10.80
C TRP A 119 12.66 3.12 -10.29
N VAL A 120 13.13 3.81 -9.24
CA VAL A 120 12.44 4.97 -8.63
C VAL A 120 12.89 6.32 -9.23
N GLU A 121 13.83 6.35 -10.16
CA GLU A 121 14.45 7.59 -10.67
C GLU A 121 13.43 8.55 -11.27
N SER A 122 12.45 8.03 -12.03
CA SER A 122 11.42 8.82 -12.69
C SER A 122 10.28 9.27 -11.78
N MET A 123 10.21 8.78 -10.53
CA MET A 123 9.14 9.12 -9.60
C MET A 123 9.35 10.53 -9.03
N GLU A 124 8.31 11.36 -9.06
CA GLU A 124 8.32 12.68 -8.42
C GLU A 124 8.51 12.55 -6.90
N ILE A 125 7.80 11.62 -6.28
CA ILE A 125 7.92 11.28 -4.86
C ILE A 125 8.33 9.82 -4.75
N LYS A 126 9.53 9.58 -4.24
CA LYS A 126 10.01 8.23 -4.00
C LYS A 126 9.30 7.61 -2.80
N PRO A 127 9.05 6.28 -2.81
CA PRO A 127 8.45 5.59 -1.68
C PRO A 127 9.29 5.74 -0.40
N ALA A 128 8.62 5.79 0.75
CA ALA A 128 9.29 5.49 2.01
C ALA A 128 9.83 4.05 1.96
N ARG A 129 11.01 3.79 2.53
CA ARG A 129 11.66 2.48 2.41
C ARG A 129 12.30 2.02 3.71
N ALA A 130 12.21 0.71 3.97
CA ALA A 130 13.07 -0.01 4.90
C ALA A 130 13.85 -1.09 4.13
N ALA A 131 15.11 -1.30 4.49
CA ALA A 131 15.92 -2.38 3.95
C ALA A 131 16.77 -3.00 5.06
N PHE A 132 16.82 -4.33 5.12
CA PHE A 132 17.56 -5.09 6.13
C PHE A 132 17.86 -6.51 5.67
N GLU A 133 18.80 -7.14 6.36
CA GLU A 133 19.08 -8.56 6.17
C GLU A 133 18.00 -9.42 6.82
N ALA A 134 17.53 -10.42 6.12
CA ALA A 134 16.63 -11.45 6.63
C ALA A 134 17.44 -12.72 6.99
N GLY A 135 16.97 -13.45 7.99
CA GLY A 135 17.63 -14.70 8.39
C GLY A 135 17.62 -15.79 7.32
N ALA A 136 16.64 -15.77 6.41
CA ALA A 136 16.55 -16.59 5.20
C ALA A 136 15.41 -16.06 4.32
N LEU A 137 15.53 -16.21 3.01
CA LEU A 137 14.49 -15.87 2.04
C LEU A 137 13.95 -17.13 1.34
N PRO A 138 12.66 -17.10 0.90
CA PRO A 138 12.05 -18.23 0.20
C PRO A 138 12.86 -18.62 -1.04
N ALA A 139 12.92 -19.91 -1.32
CA ALA A 139 13.61 -20.50 -2.47
C ALA A 139 15.10 -20.13 -2.60
N GLY A 140 15.75 -19.66 -1.53
CA GLY A 140 17.14 -19.21 -1.56
C GLY A 140 17.34 -17.91 -2.37
N ALA A 141 16.31 -17.05 -2.39
CA ALA A 141 16.40 -15.76 -3.06
C ALA A 141 17.45 -14.86 -2.41
N LYS A 142 18.07 -13.99 -3.21
CA LYS A 142 19.00 -12.95 -2.75
C LYS A 142 18.30 -11.72 -2.23
N VAL A 143 17.08 -11.47 -2.74
CA VAL A 143 16.28 -10.31 -2.38
C VAL A 143 14.79 -10.66 -2.46
N GLU A 144 14.02 -10.09 -1.54
CA GLU A 144 12.56 -10.06 -1.57
C GLU A 144 12.09 -8.63 -1.39
N ILE A 145 11.12 -8.19 -2.21
CA ILE A 145 10.61 -6.83 -2.15
C ILE A 145 9.09 -6.88 -1.92
N VAL A 146 8.65 -6.20 -0.88
CA VAL A 146 7.24 -5.99 -0.51
C VAL A 146 6.88 -4.54 -0.75
N VAL A 147 5.75 -4.26 -1.39
CA VAL A 147 5.29 -2.88 -1.57
C VAL A 147 3.85 -2.68 -1.15
N GLN A 148 3.57 -1.44 -0.74
CA GLN A 148 2.23 -0.93 -0.49
C GLN A 148 2.02 0.30 -1.38
N ALA A 149 0.86 0.36 -2.02
CA ALA A 149 0.51 1.42 -2.95
C ALA A 149 -0.91 1.93 -2.68
N ILE A 150 -1.27 3.02 -3.32
CA ILE A 150 -2.64 3.55 -3.31
C ILE A 150 -3.32 3.30 -4.65
N ASP A 151 -4.63 3.08 -4.61
CA ASP A 151 -5.47 3.07 -5.82
C ASP A 151 -5.74 4.52 -6.24
N THR A 152 -5.03 4.98 -7.26
CA THR A 152 -5.16 6.35 -7.79
C THR A 152 -6.42 6.54 -8.64
N ASN A 153 -7.22 5.50 -8.86
CA ASN A 153 -8.48 5.52 -9.62
C ASN A 153 -9.73 5.53 -8.72
N HIS A 154 -9.54 5.72 -7.41
CA HIS A 154 -10.63 5.64 -6.41
C HIS A 154 -11.28 6.98 -6.13
#